data_307c2903556e5604ff6fe160feded4cb
#
_entry.id   307c2903556e5604ff6fe160feded4cb
#
_cell.length_a   1.000
_cell.length_b   1.000
_cell.length_c   1.000
_cell.angle_alpha   90.00
_cell.angle_beta   90.00
_cell.angle_gamma   90.00
#
_symmetry.space_group_name_H-M   'P 1'
#
loop_
_entity.id
_entity.type
_entity.pdbx_description
1 polymer ?
#
loop_
_entity_poly.entity_id
_entity_poly.type
_entity_poly.pdbx_seq_one_letter_code
_entity_poly.pdbx_strand_id
1 'polypeptide(L)'
;MTEITERAVASRVPGLIDEKLKSLTRREPLTVGPGTSLQVCLDQIRQTGTGDSVFVTDPQGRLLGVLTERDIFGNLVSPDIDLSQPVERLMVDHPNTLHLDEPVRRAIELMQTGKFRNVPLVDDAGVLVGVVRPVDVLKFLAEAFPEELLNLPPRPHQLMDATEGA
;
A
#
# COMPACT_ATOMS: atom_id res chain seq x y z
N MET A 1 6.66 -36.83 4.39
CA MET A 1 5.46 -36.00 4.26
C MET A 1 5.74 -34.50 4.10
N THR A 2 6.88 -34.00 4.52
CA THR A 2 7.23 -32.56 4.49
C THR A 2 7.56 -32.03 3.08
N GLU A 3 8.20 -32.81 2.23
CA GLU A 3 8.65 -32.40 0.88
C GLU A 3 7.51 -32.21 -0.13
N ILE A 4 6.41 -32.96 0.04
CA ILE A 4 5.25 -32.86 -0.86
C ILE A 4 4.46 -31.58 -0.57
N THR A 5 4.41 -31.15 0.69
CA THR A 5 3.71 -29.95 1.12
C THR A 5 4.44 -28.67 0.67
N GLU A 6 5.77 -28.63 0.81
CA GLU A 6 6.59 -27.50 0.34
C GLU A 6 6.52 -27.30 -1.19
N ARG A 7 6.56 -28.38 -1.96
CA ARG A 7 6.41 -28.32 -3.42
C ARG A 7 5.01 -27.85 -3.85
N ALA A 8 3.97 -28.25 -3.13
CA ALA A 8 2.60 -27.85 -3.41
C ALA A 8 2.37 -26.36 -3.12
N VAL A 9 2.94 -25.84 -2.03
CA VAL A 9 2.89 -24.41 -1.69
C VAL A 9 3.69 -23.58 -2.70
N ALA A 10 4.94 -24.00 -3.00
CA ALA A 10 5.79 -23.31 -3.96
C ALA A 10 5.20 -23.27 -5.38
N SER A 11 4.31 -24.19 -5.75
CA SER A 11 3.62 -24.19 -7.05
C SER A 11 2.33 -23.36 -7.06
N ARG A 12 1.72 -23.07 -5.90
CA ARG A 12 0.47 -22.30 -5.80
C ARG A 12 0.69 -20.80 -5.67
N VAL A 13 1.76 -20.37 -5.01
CA VAL A 13 2.09 -18.95 -4.85
C VAL A 13 2.21 -18.22 -6.19
N PRO A 14 2.91 -18.74 -7.22
CA PRO A 14 2.95 -18.09 -8.53
C PRO A 14 1.56 -17.86 -9.14
N GLY A 15 0.66 -18.83 -9.05
CA GLY A 15 -0.70 -18.68 -9.57
C GLY A 15 -1.50 -17.61 -8.84
N LEU A 16 -1.28 -17.46 -7.53
CA LEU A 16 -2.02 -16.50 -6.70
C LEU A 16 -1.62 -15.05 -6.96
N ILE A 17 -0.32 -14.78 -7.14
CA ILE A 17 0.14 -13.43 -7.49
C ILE A 17 -0.20 -13.03 -8.93
N ASP A 18 -0.65 -13.97 -9.76
CA ASP A 18 -1.18 -13.73 -11.10
C ASP A 18 -2.69 -13.43 -11.08
N GLU A 19 -3.36 -13.63 -9.94
CA GLU A 19 -4.74 -13.19 -9.76
C GLU A 19 -4.85 -11.68 -9.94
N LYS A 20 -6.03 -11.24 -10.41
CA LYS A 20 -6.28 -9.83 -10.67
C LYS A 20 -6.49 -9.03 -9.40
N LEU A 21 -6.03 -7.79 -9.38
CA LEU A 21 -6.18 -6.86 -8.26
C LEU A 21 -7.63 -6.66 -7.81
N LYS A 22 -8.60 -6.85 -8.72
CA LYS A 22 -10.03 -6.81 -8.38
C LYS A 22 -10.47 -7.89 -7.39
N SER A 23 -9.71 -8.98 -7.23
CA SER A 23 -9.98 -10.06 -6.27
C SER A 23 -9.57 -9.69 -4.84
N LEU A 24 -8.75 -8.66 -4.65
CA LEU A 24 -8.35 -8.20 -3.32
C LEU A 24 -9.46 -7.35 -2.69
N THR A 25 -9.62 -7.48 -1.38
CA THR A 25 -10.39 -6.50 -0.61
C THR A 25 -9.71 -5.14 -0.70
N ARG A 26 -10.42 -4.17 -1.21
CA ARG A 26 -9.93 -2.80 -1.42
C ARG A 26 -10.49 -1.88 -0.36
N ARG A 27 -9.67 -0.92 0.04
CA ARG A 27 -10.11 0.17 0.88
C ARG A 27 -10.60 1.33 0.01
N GLU A 28 -11.62 2.01 0.51
CA GLU A 28 -12.02 3.30 -0.05
C GLU A 28 -10.89 4.32 0.16
N PRO A 29 -10.44 5.00 -0.90
CA PRO A 29 -9.37 5.99 -0.80
C PRO A 29 -9.84 7.25 -0.07
N LEU A 30 -8.94 7.82 0.74
CA LEU A 30 -9.15 9.15 1.30
C LEU A 30 -8.85 10.19 0.23
N THR A 31 -9.86 10.95 -0.20
CA THR A 31 -9.74 11.90 -1.30
C THR A 31 -9.97 13.33 -0.87
N VAL A 32 -9.27 14.25 -1.52
CA VAL A 32 -9.48 15.70 -1.42
C VAL A 32 -9.48 16.33 -2.81
N GLY A 33 -10.07 17.49 -2.92
CA GLY A 33 -9.98 18.29 -4.15
C GLY A 33 -8.72 19.16 -4.21
N PRO A 34 -8.39 19.68 -5.41
CA PRO A 34 -7.34 20.68 -5.58
C PRO A 34 -7.58 21.90 -4.67
N GLY A 35 -6.49 22.53 -4.23
CA GLY A 35 -6.55 23.71 -3.35
C GLY A 35 -6.80 23.38 -1.88
N THR A 36 -7.04 22.13 -1.49
CA THR A 36 -7.17 21.73 -0.09
C THR A 36 -5.88 22.02 0.65
N SER A 37 -5.95 22.66 1.85
CA SER A 37 -4.76 23.00 2.61
C SER A 37 -4.05 21.75 3.16
N LEU A 38 -2.73 21.84 3.32
CA LEU A 38 -1.90 20.78 3.92
C LEU A 38 -2.38 20.43 5.33
N GLN A 39 -2.88 21.43 6.10
CA GLN A 39 -3.46 21.20 7.44
C GLN A 39 -4.65 20.26 7.37
N VAL A 40 -5.60 20.51 6.46
CA VAL A 40 -6.79 19.67 6.28
C VAL A 40 -6.40 18.26 5.84
N CYS A 41 -5.43 18.13 4.93
CA CYS A 41 -4.91 16.84 4.49
C CYS A 41 -4.32 16.06 5.68
N LEU A 42 -3.49 16.72 6.50
CA LEU A 42 -2.87 16.11 7.67
C LEU A 42 -3.91 15.66 8.69
N ASP A 43 -4.90 16.48 8.98
CA ASP A 43 -5.97 16.16 9.93
C ASP A 43 -6.80 14.96 9.46
N GLN A 44 -7.10 14.88 8.17
CA GLN A 44 -7.79 13.74 7.58
C GLN A 44 -6.95 12.46 7.66
N ILE A 45 -5.66 12.51 7.33
CA ILE A 45 -4.75 11.36 7.47
C ILE A 45 -4.72 10.86 8.92
N ARG A 46 -4.61 11.78 9.89
CA ARG A 46 -4.57 11.45 11.33
C ARG A 46 -5.86 10.80 11.82
N GLN A 47 -7.02 11.22 11.32
CA GLN A 47 -8.31 10.64 11.66
C GLN A 47 -8.44 9.18 11.23
N THR A 48 -7.72 8.74 10.20
CA THR A 48 -7.73 7.34 9.77
C THR A 48 -7.03 6.41 10.77
N GLY A 49 -6.12 6.95 11.59
CA GLY A 49 -5.32 6.18 12.57
C GLY A 49 -4.30 5.22 11.95
N THR A 50 -4.10 5.24 10.64
CA THR A 50 -3.28 4.27 9.90
C THR A 50 -2.07 4.88 9.20
N GLY A 51 -1.84 6.21 9.31
CA GLY A 51 -0.74 6.90 8.63
C GLY A 51 -0.85 6.81 7.11
N ASP A 52 -2.05 6.94 6.60
CA ASP A 52 -2.37 6.77 5.19
C ASP A 52 -2.00 7.99 4.33
N SER A 53 -2.27 7.86 3.04
CA SER A 53 -2.14 8.92 2.04
C SER A 53 -3.48 9.56 1.77
N VAL A 54 -3.44 10.82 1.36
CA VAL A 54 -4.55 11.53 0.73
C VAL A 54 -4.34 11.54 -0.78
N PHE A 55 -5.38 11.23 -1.52
CA PHE A 55 -5.37 11.27 -2.98
C PHE A 55 -6.11 12.53 -3.46
N VAL A 56 -5.45 13.28 -4.33
CA VAL A 56 -6.04 14.48 -4.92
C VAL A 56 -6.76 14.09 -6.20
N THR A 57 -8.06 14.39 -6.26
CA THR A 57 -8.88 14.04 -7.41
C THR A 57 -9.60 15.29 -7.96
N ASP A 58 -9.84 15.29 -9.27
CA ASP A 58 -10.69 16.29 -9.89
C ASP A 58 -12.19 16.04 -9.55
N PRO A 59 -13.11 16.94 -9.93
CA PRO A 59 -14.53 16.76 -9.69
C PRO A 59 -15.15 15.52 -10.35
N GLN A 60 -14.48 14.94 -11.32
CA GLN A 60 -14.87 13.69 -11.97
C GLN A 60 -14.26 12.44 -11.29
N GLY A 61 -13.50 12.63 -10.22
CA GLY A 61 -12.85 11.55 -9.47
C GLY A 61 -11.55 11.04 -10.09
N ARG A 62 -11.01 11.70 -11.14
CA ARG A 62 -9.74 11.29 -11.75
C ARG A 62 -8.58 11.67 -10.86
N LEU A 63 -7.62 10.76 -10.73
CA LEU A 63 -6.47 10.95 -9.88
C LEU A 63 -5.50 11.99 -10.46
N LEU A 64 -5.20 13.02 -9.68
CA LEU A 64 -4.26 14.09 -10.01
C LEU A 64 -2.93 13.92 -9.27
N GLY A 65 -2.98 13.53 -7.99
CA GLY A 65 -1.79 13.44 -7.17
C GLY A 65 -2.01 12.64 -5.90
N VAL A 66 -0.93 12.42 -5.16
CA VAL A 66 -0.94 11.78 -3.84
C VAL A 66 -0.07 12.57 -2.87
N LEU A 67 -0.54 12.72 -1.64
CA LEU A 67 0.19 13.31 -0.54
C LEU A 67 0.23 12.33 0.63
N THR A 68 1.42 12.08 1.17
CA THR A 68 1.61 11.24 2.35
C THR A 68 1.98 12.07 3.56
N GLU A 69 1.75 11.53 4.76
CA GLU A 69 2.22 12.14 5.99
C GLU A 69 3.75 12.38 5.96
N ARG A 70 4.51 11.48 5.35
CA ARG A 70 5.96 11.62 5.16
C ARG A 70 6.32 12.85 4.35
N ASP A 71 5.55 13.14 3.27
CA ASP A 71 5.82 14.30 2.41
C ASP A 71 5.60 15.59 3.18
N ILE A 72 4.59 15.65 4.03
CA ILE A 72 4.33 16.80 4.89
C ILE A 72 5.47 16.95 5.90
N PHE A 73 5.76 15.93 6.71
CA PHE A 73 6.77 16.01 7.77
C PHE A 73 8.19 16.21 7.22
N GLY A 74 8.51 15.59 6.10
CA GLY A 74 9.82 15.76 5.46
C GLY A 74 10.09 17.20 5.01
N ASN A 75 9.05 17.99 4.79
CA ASN A 75 9.16 19.37 4.32
C ASN A 75 8.87 20.43 5.39
N LEU A 76 8.34 20.07 6.58
CA LEU A 76 8.04 21.02 7.66
C LEU A 76 9.27 21.74 8.22
N VAL A 77 10.47 21.20 8.01
CA VAL A 77 11.73 21.86 8.37
C VAL A 77 12.16 22.94 7.37
N SER A 78 11.51 23.00 6.20
CA SER A 78 11.74 24.05 5.22
C SER A 78 11.01 25.34 5.64
N PRO A 79 11.70 26.50 5.68
CA PRO A 79 11.09 27.76 6.11
C PRO A 79 9.98 28.24 5.15
N ASP A 80 9.91 27.69 3.94
CA ASP A 80 8.96 28.10 2.91
C ASP A 80 7.66 27.27 2.94
N ILE A 81 7.55 26.27 3.83
CA ILE A 81 6.37 25.42 3.92
C ILE A 81 5.51 25.83 5.12
N ASP A 82 4.28 26.21 4.82
CA ASP A 82 3.23 26.51 5.75
C ASP A 82 2.04 25.57 5.51
N LEU A 83 1.46 25.07 6.58
CA LEU A 83 0.32 24.12 6.51
C LEU A 83 -0.96 24.77 5.92
N SER A 84 -1.03 26.09 5.82
CA SER A 84 -2.11 26.79 5.11
C SER A 84 -2.02 26.69 3.59
N GLN A 85 -0.85 26.31 3.06
CA GLN A 85 -0.62 26.17 1.63
C GLN A 85 -1.43 25.01 1.03
N PRO A 86 -1.76 25.09 -0.28
CA PRO A 86 -2.53 24.05 -0.93
C PRO A 86 -1.73 22.74 -1.12
N VAL A 87 -2.46 21.63 -1.20
CA VAL A 87 -1.93 20.25 -1.33
C VAL A 87 -0.95 20.11 -2.49
N GLU A 88 -1.17 20.84 -3.58
CA GLU A 88 -0.30 20.84 -4.77
C GLU A 88 1.14 21.26 -4.47
N ARG A 89 1.36 21.91 -3.33
CA ARG A 89 2.70 22.34 -2.94
C ARG A 89 3.65 21.18 -2.63
N LEU A 90 3.10 20.09 -2.11
CA LEU A 90 3.87 18.93 -1.65
C LEU A 90 3.42 17.59 -2.26
N MET A 91 2.26 17.53 -2.90
CA MET A 91 1.81 16.28 -3.50
C MET A 91 2.75 15.79 -4.59
N VAL A 92 2.79 14.49 -4.76
CA VAL A 92 3.42 13.88 -5.92
C VAL A 92 2.41 13.87 -7.06
N ASP A 93 2.71 14.61 -8.12
CA ASP A 93 1.87 14.66 -9.33
C ASP A 93 1.93 13.33 -10.09
N HIS A 94 0.80 12.95 -10.67
CA HIS A 94 0.70 11.77 -11.55
C HIS A 94 1.39 10.53 -10.94
N PRO A 95 0.95 10.07 -9.75
CA PRO A 95 1.53 8.91 -9.11
C PRO A 95 1.34 7.66 -9.97
N ASN A 96 2.22 6.67 -9.79
CA ASN A 96 2.04 5.38 -10.45
C ASN A 96 0.72 4.75 -10.01
N THR A 97 -0.08 4.33 -10.97
CA THR A 97 -1.38 3.69 -10.78
C THR A 97 -1.37 2.28 -11.38
N LEU A 98 -2.28 1.45 -10.90
CA LEU A 98 -2.57 0.16 -11.52
C LEU A 98 -4.05 0.06 -11.86
N HIS A 99 -4.37 -0.79 -12.82
CA HIS A 99 -5.75 -1.14 -13.18
C HIS A 99 -6.23 -2.37 -12.39
N LEU A 100 -7.54 -2.45 -12.15
CA LEU A 100 -8.16 -3.57 -11.45
C LEU A 100 -7.90 -4.93 -12.11
N ASP A 101 -7.66 -4.95 -13.41
CA ASP A 101 -7.40 -6.17 -14.19
C ASP A 101 -5.92 -6.55 -14.25
N GLU A 102 -5.03 -5.73 -13.67
CA GLU A 102 -3.62 -6.11 -13.54
C GLU A 102 -3.41 -7.15 -12.45
N PRO A 103 -2.36 -7.98 -12.56
CA PRO A 103 -2.08 -9.01 -11.57
C PRO A 103 -1.54 -8.42 -10.26
N VAL A 104 -1.82 -9.11 -9.14
CA VAL A 104 -1.36 -8.74 -7.79
C VAL A 104 0.15 -8.52 -7.72
N ARG A 105 0.94 -9.29 -8.49
CA ARG A 105 2.40 -9.12 -8.54
C ARG A 105 2.83 -7.69 -8.91
N ARG A 106 2.05 -6.97 -9.73
CA ARG A 106 2.37 -5.60 -10.09
C ARG A 106 2.33 -4.65 -8.89
N ALA A 107 1.36 -4.84 -7.99
CA ALA A 107 1.30 -4.10 -6.75
C ALA A 107 2.49 -4.44 -5.84
N ILE A 108 2.84 -5.73 -5.73
CA ILE A 108 4.00 -6.18 -4.95
C ILE A 108 5.30 -5.56 -5.49
N GLU A 109 5.51 -5.56 -6.80
CA GLU A 109 6.68 -4.96 -7.46
C GLU A 109 6.80 -3.46 -7.14
N LEU A 110 5.69 -2.70 -7.24
CA LEU A 110 5.69 -1.28 -6.88
C LEU A 110 6.01 -1.05 -5.40
N MET A 111 5.47 -1.87 -4.51
CA MET A 111 5.73 -1.79 -3.07
C MET A 111 7.20 -2.13 -2.74
N GLN A 112 7.79 -3.11 -3.42
CA GLN A 112 9.19 -3.51 -3.25
C GLN A 112 10.18 -2.40 -3.64
N THR A 113 9.84 -1.53 -4.58
CA THR A 113 10.66 -0.37 -4.91
C THR A 113 10.79 0.64 -3.75
N GLY A 114 10.05 0.42 -2.65
CA GLY A 114 10.11 1.18 -1.41
C GLY A 114 9.49 2.57 -1.47
N LYS A 115 8.95 2.98 -2.60
CA LYS A 115 8.37 4.31 -2.80
C LYS A 115 6.86 4.34 -2.55
N PHE A 116 6.18 3.19 -2.64
CA PHE A 116 4.72 3.13 -2.58
C PHE A 116 4.25 2.19 -1.47
N ARG A 117 3.61 2.75 -0.43
CA ARG A 117 2.89 1.98 0.59
C ARG A 117 1.40 1.86 0.28
N ASN A 118 0.89 2.80 -0.51
CA ASN A 118 -0.50 2.86 -0.96
C ASN A 118 -0.49 2.96 -2.48
N VAL A 119 -0.89 1.90 -3.16
CA VAL A 119 -0.95 1.84 -4.62
C VAL A 119 -2.36 2.18 -5.07
N PRO A 120 -2.56 3.34 -5.73
CA PRO A 120 -3.86 3.73 -6.23
C PRO A 120 -4.27 2.86 -7.42
N LEU A 121 -5.54 2.46 -7.42
CA LEU A 121 -6.16 1.74 -8.52
C LEU A 121 -7.10 2.66 -9.28
N VAL A 122 -6.98 2.67 -10.60
CA VAL A 122 -7.81 3.48 -11.48
C VAL A 122 -8.54 2.60 -12.49
N ASP A 123 -9.64 3.12 -13.02
CA ASP A 123 -10.33 2.55 -14.17
C ASP A 123 -9.75 3.10 -15.50
N ASP A 124 -10.35 2.68 -16.62
CA ASP A 124 -9.93 3.10 -17.97
C ASP A 124 -10.08 4.61 -18.21
N ALA A 125 -10.92 5.30 -17.44
CA ALA A 125 -11.10 6.74 -17.50
C ALA A 125 -10.12 7.51 -16.57
N GLY A 126 -9.28 6.80 -15.82
CA GLY A 126 -8.36 7.37 -14.83
C GLY A 126 -9.04 7.75 -13.51
N VAL A 127 -10.28 7.30 -13.29
CA VAL A 127 -11.01 7.52 -12.03
C VAL A 127 -10.44 6.61 -10.95
N LEU A 128 -10.18 7.18 -9.78
CA LEU A 128 -9.70 6.43 -8.62
C LEU A 128 -10.80 5.52 -8.07
N VAL A 129 -10.57 4.21 -8.11
CA VAL A 129 -11.56 3.18 -7.73
C VAL A 129 -11.15 2.35 -6.51
N GLY A 130 -9.99 2.61 -5.95
CA GLY A 130 -9.52 1.91 -4.76
C GLY A 130 -8.05 2.15 -4.47
N VAL A 131 -7.60 1.58 -3.35
CA VAL A 131 -6.20 1.58 -2.92
C VAL A 131 -5.83 0.19 -2.43
N VAL A 132 -4.65 -0.29 -2.81
CA VAL A 132 -4.06 -1.54 -2.31
C VAL A 132 -2.84 -1.23 -1.45
N ARG A 133 -2.79 -1.85 -0.27
CA ARG A 133 -1.70 -1.73 0.70
C ARG A 133 -1.00 -3.09 0.89
N PRO A 134 0.20 -3.12 1.45
CA PRO A 134 0.88 -4.38 1.78
C PRO A 134 0.02 -5.31 2.65
N VAL A 135 -0.73 -4.74 3.61
CA VAL A 135 -1.61 -5.54 4.47
C VAL A 135 -2.78 -6.17 3.70
N ASP A 136 -3.26 -5.55 2.64
CA ASP A 136 -4.35 -6.09 1.81
C ASP A 136 -3.84 -7.27 0.97
N VAL A 137 -2.61 -7.16 0.45
CA VAL A 137 -1.92 -8.27 -0.22
C VAL A 137 -1.67 -9.42 0.76
N LEU A 138 -1.20 -9.11 1.98
CA LEU A 138 -0.95 -10.12 3.00
C LEU A 138 -2.23 -10.86 3.40
N LYS A 139 -3.34 -10.16 3.58
CA LYS A 139 -4.66 -10.77 3.86
C LYS A 139 -5.09 -11.70 2.73
N PHE A 140 -4.97 -11.25 1.50
CA PHE A 140 -5.30 -12.06 0.33
C PHE A 140 -4.49 -13.37 0.30
N LEU A 141 -3.18 -13.31 0.56
CA LEU A 141 -2.33 -14.49 0.64
C LEU A 141 -2.71 -15.38 1.83
N ALA A 142 -3.04 -14.79 2.98
CA ALA A 142 -3.45 -15.52 4.18
C ALA A 142 -4.78 -16.26 3.99
N GLU A 143 -5.75 -15.66 3.31
CA GLU A 143 -7.03 -16.29 3.00
C GLU A 143 -6.89 -17.47 2.03
N ALA A 144 -5.89 -17.42 1.15
CA ALA A 144 -5.61 -18.50 0.22
C ALA A 144 -4.85 -19.69 0.85
N PHE A 145 -4.10 -19.45 1.94
CA PHE A 145 -3.25 -20.42 2.63
C PHE A 145 -3.46 -20.42 4.15
N PRO A 146 -4.70 -20.64 4.64
CA PRO A 146 -4.97 -20.53 6.08
C PRO A 146 -4.19 -21.53 6.94
N GLU A 147 -3.94 -22.75 6.45
CA GLU A 147 -3.23 -23.79 7.19
C GLU A 147 -1.71 -23.63 7.10
N GLU A 148 -1.19 -23.24 5.95
CA GLU A 148 0.24 -23.09 5.71
C GLU A 148 0.84 -21.90 6.47
N LEU A 149 0.09 -20.81 6.66
CA LEU A 149 0.54 -19.66 7.43
C LEU A 149 0.56 -19.92 8.93
N LEU A 150 -0.36 -20.74 9.44
CA LEU A 150 -0.39 -21.14 10.85
C LEU A 150 0.72 -22.10 11.22
N ASN A 151 1.27 -22.83 10.24
CA ASN A 151 2.27 -23.87 10.42
C ASN A 151 3.65 -23.48 9.86
N LEU A 152 3.93 -22.19 9.64
CA LEU A 152 5.28 -21.76 9.28
C LEU A 152 6.24 -22.16 10.40
N PRO A 153 7.26 -23.01 10.12
CA PRO A 153 8.28 -23.32 11.12
C PRO A 153 8.98 -22.01 11.52
N PRO A 154 9.39 -21.87 12.78
CA PRO A 154 10.22 -20.76 13.21
C PRO A 154 11.43 -20.68 12.29
N ARG A 155 11.76 -19.48 11.83
CA ARG A 155 12.80 -19.21 10.81
C ARG A 155 14.04 -20.05 11.10
N PRO A 156 14.56 -20.85 10.14
CA PRO A 156 15.71 -21.71 10.34
C PRO A 156 17.04 -20.99 10.62
N HIS A 157 17.02 -19.64 10.67
CA HIS A 157 18.19 -18.79 10.94
C HIS A 157 18.12 -18.02 12.26
N GLN A 158 17.16 -18.28 13.13
CA GLN A 158 17.32 -17.92 14.53
C GLN A 158 18.25 -18.97 15.19
N LEU A 159 19.56 -18.80 15.00
CA LEU A 159 20.52 -19.30 15.95
C LEU A 159 20.20 -18.60 17.27
N MET A 160 19.54 -19.30 18.18
CA MET A 160 19.60 -18.94 19.58
C MET A 160 21.07 -19.12 19.98
N ASP A 161 21.81 -18.04 20.07
CA ASP A 161 23.03 -18.04 20.85
C ASP A 161 22.63 -18.47 22.27
N ALA A 162 22.99 -19.67 22.61
CA ALA A 162 22.84 -20.18 23.97
C ALA A 162 23.58 -19.20 24.87
N THR A 163 22.82 -18.38 25.62
CA THR A 163 23.40 -17.67 26.75
C THR A 163 23.88 -18.70 27.71
N GLU A 164 25.20 -18.84 27.81
CA GLU A 164 25.85 -19.50 28.91
C GLU A 164 25.41 -18.79 30.19
N GLY A 165 24.54 -19.44 30.94
CA GLY A 165 24.19 -19.09 32.29
C GLY A 165 24.86 -20.10 33.22
N ALA A 166 26.00 -19.75 33.75
CA ALA A 166 26.53 -20.38 34.98
C ALA A 166 26.16 -19.50 36.16
#